data_702c122824f7df99dba129b6a479e07f
#
_entry.id   702c122824f7df99dba129b6a479e07f
#
_cell.length_a   1.000
_cell.length_b   1.000
_cell.length_c   1.000
_cell.angle_alpha   90.00
_cell.angle_beta   90.00
_cell.angle_gamma   90.00
#
_symmetry.space_group_name_H-M   'P 1'
#
loop_
_entity.id
_entity.type
_entity.pdbx_description
1 polymer ?
#
loop_
_entity_poly.entity_id
_entity_poly.type
_entity_poly.pdbx_seq_one_letter_code
_entity_poly.pdbx_strand_id
1 'polypeptide(L)'
;MTSGFYLTKSENESELLSQYATIDTSSLCVEQANLALEQLQKESLYDISYVDHELSGKINNTEIADAMLCLPIFYDNRWSAYIDEQKVTAYNINGGLTGISISPGEHDVRLAYSDPMIYVSICISGFALMGMALYLLLYRKRNFSRNERQKLYRCTAVILIPCMILVILLYERHTGEDNSIRKRLASGETIITQYGYDSTTATQFSFWTVETADSFSIIDGGIPAMADLVRTVIKEHNNHVDNWIITHPHPDHMGAFNRIMQDDAVSITIDHLYTVEFPLEAYEQIARDVDDIDTYYTFLDTTQTLEDKNILSVEYLHEGDTLHLGDSQLKVYSEYTPEIIERNLDLPNSSSLIFKISGKKQSMLFFADFEDAELADKLYEKYGHELDATYIQLGHHGNNALAPSYYLNLHPSAVYADAPYFLYTGEQYKCKNTLAYLKDHDVACYTFHGAPHRVYVR
;
A
#
# COMPACT_ATOMS: atom_id res chain seq x y z
N MET A 1 -19.24 -23.77 -10.52
CA MET A 1 -17.93 -23.10 -10.29
C MET A 1 -17.41 -23.63 -8.97
N THR A 2 -16.47 -24.55 -8.99
CA THR A 2 -15.80 -25.03 -7.78
C THR A 2 -14.70 -24.02 -7.45
N SER A 3 -14.94 -23.18 -6.44
CA SER A 3 -13.90 -22.33 -5.87
C SER A 3 -12.91 -23.25 -5.15
N GLY A 4 -11.72 -23.43 -5.71
CA GLY A 4 -10.64 -24.16 -5.07
C GLY A 4 -9.79 -23.22 -4.20
N PHE A 5 -9.34 -23.71 -3.07
CA PHE A 5 -8.37 -23.09 -2.20
C PHE A 5 -7.03 -23.80 -2.42
N TYR A 6 -5.94 -23.07 -2.66
CA TYR A 6 -4.68 -23.65 -3.11
C TYR A 6 -3.53 -23.28 -2.21
N LEU A 7 -2.57 -24.22 -2.04
CA LEU A 7 -1.25 -23.97 -1.50
C LEU A 7 -0.29 -23.65 -2.66
N THR A 8 0.51 -22.60 -2.50
CA THR A 8 1.60 -22.29 -3.43
C THR A 8 2.94 -22.41 -2.72
N LYS A 9 3.94 -22.97 -3.42
CA LYS A 9 5.31 -23.10 -2.88
C LYS A 9 6.00 -21.75 -2.89
N SER A 10 6.54 -21.35 -1.74
CA SER A 10 7.23 -20.06 -1.60
C SER A 10 8.57 -19.96 -2.35
N GLU A 11 9.21 -21.09 -2.73
CA GLU A 11 10.53 -21.09 -3.36
C GLU A 11 10.52 -21.17 -4.90
N ASN A 12 9.37 -21.44 -5.55
CA ASN A 12 9.28 -21.63 -7.00
C ASN A 12 8.23 -20.74 -7.68
N GLU A 13 7.71 -19.73 -7.03
CA GLU A 13 6.58 -18.95 -7.54
C GLU A 13 6.96 -18.06 -8.72
N SER A 14 8.18 -17.48 -8.72
CA SER A 14 8.68 -16.75 -9.88
C SER A 14 8.85 -17.64 -11.11
N GLU A 15 9.20 -18.91 -10.91
CA GLU A 15 9.33 -19.90 -11.99
C GLU A 15 7.96 -20.41 -12.45
N LEU A 16 7.00 -20.56 -11.52
CA LEU A 16 5.61 -20.90 -11.85
C LEU A 16 4.88 -19.73 -12.53
N LEU A 17 5.00 -18.51 -12.02
CA LEU A 17 4.38 -17.33 -12.64
C LEU A 17 5.04 -16.95 -13.96
N SER A 18 6.36 -17.13 -14.11
CA SER A 18 7.02 -16.97 -15.42
C SER A 18 6.60 -18.04 -16.42
N GLN A 19 6.32 -19.27 -15.96
CA GLN A 19 5.71 -20.32 -16.80
C GLN A 19 4.27 -20.00 -17.18
N TYR A 20 3.50 -19.32 -16.32
CA TYR A 20 2.11 -18.93 -16.62
C TYR A 20 2.02 -17.61 -17.39
N ALA A 21 2.91 -16.65 -17.19
CA ALA A 21 2.96 -15.39 -17.94
C ALA A 21 3.42 -15.57 -19.40
N THR A 22 4.12 -16.66 -19.72
CA THR A 22 4.57 -17.01 -21.08
C THR A 22 3.70 -18.07 -21.76
N ILE A 23 2.55 -18.44 -21.18
CA ILE A 23 1.65 -19.37 -21.86
C ILE A 23 0.95 -18.61 -23.01
N ASP A 24 1.49 -18.75 -24.19
CA ASP A 24 0.75 -18.59 -25.44
C ASP A 24 -0.52 -19.45 -25.32
N THR A 25 -1.68 -18.79 -25.17
CA THR A 25 -2.98 -19.47 -25.01
C THR A 25 -3.33 -20.36 -26.19
N SER A 26 -2.61 -20.26 -27.30
CA SER A 26 -2.74 -21.14 -28.47
C SER A 26 -2.08 -22.52 -28.29
N SER A 27 -1.21 -22.71 -27.28
CA SER A 27 -0.45 -23.94 -27.03
C SER A 27 -0.75 -24.63 -25.69
N LEU A 28 -1.77 -24.17 -24.94
CA LEU A 28 -2.22 -24.84 -23.71
C LEU A 28 -2.65 -26.28 -24.01
N CYS A 29 -1.76 -27.23 -23.73
CA CYS A 29 -2.12 -28.62 -23.74
C CYS A 29 -3.09 -28.86 -22.58
N VAL A 30 -4.34 -29.20 -22.90
CA VAL A 30 -5.42 -29.51 -21.94
C VAL A 30 -4.96 -30.53 -20.89
N GLU A 31 -4.02 -31.38 -21.25
CA GLU A 31 -3.43 -32.39 -20.37
C GLU A 31 -2.52 -31.77 -19.29
N GLN A 32 -1.73 -30.76 -19.62
CA GLN A 32 -0.91 -30.02 -18.64
C GLN A 32 -1.75 -29.16 -17.70
N ALA A 33 -2.81 -28.54 -18.20
CA ALA A 33 -3.77 -27.80 -17.39
C ALA A 33 -4.52 -28.73 -16.43
N ASN A 34 -4.90 -29.92 -16.88
CA ASN A 34 -5.56 -30.91 -16.02
C ASN A 34 -4.62 -31.48 -14.96
N LEU A 35 -3.34 -31.71 -15.28
CA LEU A 35 -2.33 -32.15 -14.29
C LEU A 35 -2.06 -31.08 -13.23
N ALA A 36 -1.98 -29.80 -13.63
CA ALA A 36 -1.85 -28.69 -12.69
C ALA A 36 -3.11 -28.55 -11.81
N LEU A 37 -4.29 -28.70 -12.37
CA LEU A 37 -5.56 -28.69 -11.62
C LEU A 37 -5.66 -29.85 -10.64
N GLU A 38 -5.22 -31.07 -11.02
CA GLU A 38 -5.20 -32.22 -10.12
C GLU A 38 -4.20 -32.03 -8.97
N GLN A 39 -3.08 -31.39 -9.23
CA GLN A 39 -2.08 -31.08 -8.20
C GLN A 39 -2.61 -30.01 -7.23
N LEU A 40 -3.21 -28.93 -7.75
CA LEU A 40 -3.85 -27.90 -6.96
C LEU A 40 -5.03 -28.43 -6.12
N GLN A 41 -5.78 -29.43 -6.63
CA GLN A 41 -6.85 -30.05 -5.86
C GLN A 41 -6.36 -30.90 -4.67
N LYS A 42 -5.16 -31.47 -4.75
CA LYS A 42 -4.56 -32.24 -3.64
C LYS A 42 -4.05 -31.36 -2.52
N GLU A 43 -3.72 -30.13 -2.82
CA GLU A 43 -3.18 -29.13 -1.90
C GLU A 43 -4.23 -28.06 -1.54
N SER A 44 -5.51 -28.39 -1.62
CA SER A 44 -6.60 -27.50 -1.29
C SER A 44 -7.15 -27.69 0.11
N LEU A 45 -7.79 -26.68 0.64
CA LEU A 45 -8.55 -26.76 1.89
C LEU A 45 -9.70 -27.78 1.71
N TYR A 46 -9.86 -28.70 2.64
CA TYR A 46 -10.93 -29.72 2.65
C TYR A 46 -11.75 -29.64 3.95
N ASP A 47 -12.84 -30.37 4.03
CA ASP A 47 -13.80 -30.33 5.14
C ASP A 47 -14.28 -28.89 5.45
N ILE A 48 -14.51 -28.11 4.38
CA ILE A 48 -14.83 -26.69 4.47
C ILE A 48 -16.21 -26.49 5.03
N SER A 49 -16.30 -25.64 6.06
CA SER A 49 -17.54 -25.13 6.65
C SER A 49 -17.56 -23.62 6.64
N TYR A 50 -18.70 -23.03 6.32
CA TYR A 50 -18.93 -21.60 6.45
C TYR A 50 -20.23 -21.37 7.25
N VAL A 51 -20.07 -20.95 8.49
CA VAL A 51 -21.19 -20.71 9.43
C VAL A 51 -20.93 -19.42 10.21
N ASP A 52 -21.95 -18.58 10.34
CA ASP A 52 -21.92 -17.40 11.21
C ASP A 52 -20.70 -16.47 11.03
N HIS A 53 -20.36 -16.17 9.77
CA HIS A 53 -19.18 -15.35 9.41
C HIS A 53 -17.83 -15.97 9.76
N GLU A 54 -17.79 -17.27 9.91
CA GLU A 54 -16.59 -18.05 10.15
C GLU A 54 -16.40 -19.09 9.05
N LEU A 55 -15.24 -19.07 8.40
CA LEU A 55 -14.77 -20.10 7.49
C LEU A 55 -13.84 -21.02 8.25
N SER A 56 -14.08 -22.31 8.22
CA SER A 56 -13.17 -23.33 8.75
C SER A 56 -12.93 -24.43 7.75
N GLY A 57 -11.79 -25.08 7.86
CA GLY A 57 -11.42 -26.22 7.02
C GLY A 57 -10.08 -26.80 7.46
N LYS A 58 -9.68 -27.88 6.82
CA LYS A 58 -8.41 -28.55 7.05
C LYS A 58 -7.51 -28.44 5.85
N ILE A 59 -6.21 -28.42 6.09
CA ILE A 59 -5.21 -28.42 5.04
C ILE A 59 -4.05 -29.33 5.44
N ASN A 60 -3.47 -29.99 4.46
CA ASN A 60 -2.26 -30.76 4.66
C ASN A 60 -1.15 -30.19 3.77
N ASN A 61 -0.22 -29.45 4.38
CA ASN A 61 0.97 -29.00 3.71
C ASN A 61 2.00 -30.15 3.64
N THR A 62 2.11 -30.77 2.47
CA THR A 62 3.04 -31.88 2.23
C THR A 62 4.46 -31.43 1.89
N GLU A 63 4.70 -30.13 1.83
CA GLU A 63 6.00 -29.54 1.56
C GLU A 63 6.93 -29.61 2.78
N ILE A 64 8.23 -29.41 2.54
CA ILE A 64 9.26 -29.41 3.59
C ILE A 64 9.33 -28.03 4.28
N ALA A 65 8.78 -26.99 3.65
CA ALA A 65 8.81 -25.61 4.10
C ALA A 65 7.41 -25.02 4.28
N ASP A 66 7.34 -23.86 4.87
CA ASP A 66 6.10 -23.09 4.98
C ASP A 66 5.54 -22.76 3.59
N ALA A 67 4.24 -22.89 3.44
CA ALA A 67 3.51 -22.58 2.21
C ALA A 67 2.48 -21.47 2.46
N MET A 68 2.09 -20.75 1.41
CA MET A 68 1.04 -19.73 1.49
C MET A 68 -0.30 -20.32 1.05
N LEU A 69 -1.24 -20.46 1.98
CA LEU A 69 -2.63 -20.77 1.67
C LEU A 69 -3.32 -19.53 1.12
N CYS A 70 -3.65 -19.56 -0.16
CA CYS A 70 -4.39 -18.51 -0.83
C CYS A 70 -5.90 -18.78 -0.74
N LEU A 71 -6.64 -17.87 -0.13
CA LEU A 71 -8.08 -17.97 0.03
C LEU A 71 -8.78 -17.00 -0.94
N PRO A 72 -9.80 -17.43 -1.71
CA PRO A 72 -10.56 -16.57 -2.60
C PRO A 72 -11.56 -15.68 -1.82
N ILE A 73 -11.05 -15.04 -0.80
CA ILE A 73 -11.76 -14.11 0.08
C ILE A 73 -11.02 -12.79 0.02
N PHE A 74 -11.75 -11.70 -0.22
CA PHE A 74 -11.14 -10.37 -0.19
C PHE A 74 -10.51 -10.10 1.17
N TYR A 75 -9.26 -9.62 1.12
CA TYR A 75 -8.55 -9.23 2.32
C TYR A 75 -9.25 -8.05 2.99
N ASP A 76 -9.45 -8.20 4.30
CA ASP A 76 -10.01 -7.16 5.15
C ASP A 76 -9.38 -7.34 6.54
N ASN A 77 -8.93 -6.27 7.15
CA ASN A 77 -8.32 -6.28 8.49
C ASN A 77 -9.27 -6.74 9.60
N ARG A 78 -10.58 -6.86 9.29
CA ARG A 78 -11.61 -7.41 10.16
C ARG A 78 -11.63 -8.94 10.19
N TRP A 79 -10.90 -9.61 9.27
CA TRP A 79 -10.64 -11.04 9.36
C TRP A 79 -9.60 -11.35 10.42
N SER A 80 -9.86 -12.30 11.28
CA SER A 80 -8.90 -12.91 12.18
C SER A 80 -8.64 -14.34 11.73
N ALA A 81 -7.37 -14.68 11.42
CA ALA A 81 -6.96 -15.99 11.00
C ALA A 81 -6.39 -16.81 12.17
N TYR A 82 -6.68 -18.09 12.17
CA TYR A 82 -6.21 -19.03 13.18
C TYR A 82 -5.74 -20.33 12.50
N ILE A 83 -4.64 -20.88 12.99
CA ILE A 83 -4.13 -22.22 12.66
C ILE A 83 -4.04 -22.97 13.97
N ASP A 84 -4.68 -24.15 14.06
CA ASP A 84 -4.71 -24.98 15.28
C ASP A 84 -5.11 -24.16 16.51
N GLU A 85 -6.13 -23.30 16.36
CA GLU A 85 -6.64 -22.33 17.35
C GLU A 85 -5.66 -21.22 17.76
N GLN A 86 -4.46 -21.17 17.21
CA GLN A 86 -3.52 -20.06 17.43
C GLN A 86 -3.75 -18.95 16.41
N LYS A 87 -3.87 -17.71 16.90
CA LYS A 87 -4.04 -16.55 16.03
C LYS A 87 -2.78 -16.30 15.23
N VAL A 88 -2.94 -16.20 13.90
CA VAL A 88 -1.85 -15.93 12.94
C VAL A 88 -2.16 -14.67 12.13
N THR A 89 -1.14 -14.16 11.45
CA THR A 89 -1.30 -13.01 10.57
C THR A 89 -1.96 -13.43 9.26
N ALA A 90 -3.01 -12.72 8.86
CA ALA A 90 -3.56 -12.79 7.52
C ALA A 90 -2.88 -11.73 6.64
N TYR A 91 -2.51 -12.10 5.43
CA TYR A 91 -1.79 -11.27 4.47
C TYR A 91 -2.71 -10.89 3.31
N ASN A 92 -2.53 -9.69 2.78
CA ASN A 92 -3.12 -9.31 1.51
C ASN A 92 -2.25 -9.84 0.37
N ILE A 93 -2.76 -10.73 -0.45
CA ILE A 93 -2.03 -11.35 -1.56
C ILE A 93 -2.78 -11.16 -2.88
N ASN A 94 -2.05 -11.17 -3.98
CA ASN A 94 -2.60 -11.09 -5.34
C ASN A 94 -3.63 -9.96 -5.54
N GLY A 95 -3.34 -8.77 -4.97
CA GLY A 95 -4.18 -7.58 -5.21
C GLY A 95 -5.54 -7.61 -4.50
N GLY A 96 -5.68 -8.32 -3.38
CA GLY A 96 -6.91 -8.27 -2.59
C GLY A 96 -7.39 -9.60 -2.04
N LEU A 97 -6.68 -10.70 -2.27
CA LEU A 97 -7.03 -12.00 -1.67
C LEU A 97 -6.38 -12.15 -0.30
N THR A 98 -6.97 -13.00 0.53
CA THR A 98 -6.44 -13.31 1.86
C THR A 98 -5.47 -14.48 1.79
N GLY A 99 -4.23 -14.29 2.28
CA GLY A 99 -3.21 -15.32 2.42
C GLY A 99 -2.93 -15.66 3.87
N ILE A 100 -2.56 -16.92 4.15
CA ILE A 100 -2.15 -17.39 5.47
C ILE A 100 -0.93 -18.31 5.28
N SER A 101 0.15 -18.07 6.03
CA SER A 101 1.32 -18.97 6.01
C SER A 101 1.00 -20.25 6.80
N ILE A 102 1.24 -21.41 6.17
CA ILE A 102 0.96 -22.74 6.72
C ILE A 102 2.28 -23.52 6.82
N SER A 103 2.64 -23.96 8.01
CA SER A 103 3.80 -24.85 8.22
C SER A 103 3.57 -26.25 7.64
N PRO A 104 4.63 -27.06 7.49
CA PRO A 104 4.48 -28.46 7.08
C PRO A 104 3.59 -29.26 8.03
N GLY A 105 2.69 -30.07 7.49
CA GLY A 105 1.79 -30.95 8.23
C GLY A 105 0.32 -30.70 8.01
N GLU A 106 -0.51 -31.41 8.76
CA GLU A 106 -1.97 -31.26 8.77
C GLU A 106 -2.36 -30.18 9.80
N HIS A 107 -3.19 -29.22 9.37
CA HIS A 107 -3.61 -28.10 10.20
C HIS A 107 -5.11 -27.83 10.07
N ASP A 108 -5.72 -27.41 11.17
CA ASP A 108 -7.06 -26.84 11.21
C ASP A 108 -6.94 -25.31 10.96
N VAL A 109 -7.58 -24.84 9.89
CA VAL A 109 -7.59 -23.41 9.50
C VAL A 109 -8.95 -22.82 9.80
N ARG A 110 -8.97 -21.63 10.45
CA ARG A 110 -10.19 -20.91 10.76
C ARG A 110 -10.00 -19.42 10.51
N LEU A 111 -10.93 -18.81 9.75
CA LEU A 111 -11.07 -17.38 9.58
C LEU A 111 -12.38 -16.92 10.21
N ALA A 112 -12.30 -15.96 11.12
CA ALA A 112 -13.47 -15.35 11.74
C ALA A 112 -13.55 -13.87 11.36
N TYR A 113 -14.68 -13.47 10.78
CA TYR A 113 -14.96 -12.07 10.46
C TYR A 113 -15.69 -11.40 11.61
N SER A 114 -15.16 -10.27 12.08
CA SER A 114 -15.77 -9.51 13.16
C SER A 114 -15.73 -8.02 12.84
N ASP A 115 -16.90 -7.44 12.61
CA ASP A 115 -17.05 -6.00 12.46
C ASP A 115 -17.51 -5.35 13.78
N PRO A 116 -16.63 -4.60 14.47
CA PRO A 116 -16.99 -3.92 15.71
C PRO A 116 -18.19 -2.98 15.58
N MET A 117 -18.44 -2.43 14.38
CA MET A 117 -19.57 -1.52 14.14
C MET A 117 -20.93 -2.22 14.23
N ILE A 118 -20.97 -3.53 14.02
CA ILE A 118 -22.21 -4.31 14.25
C ILE A 118 -22.62 -4.23 15.70
N TYR A 119 -21.69 -4.41 16.63
CA TYR A 119 -21.96 -4.33 18.08
C TYR A 119 -22.39 -2.92 18.48
N VAL A 120 -21.77 -1.89 17.94
CA VAL A 120 -22.17 -0.49 18.15
C VAL A 120 -23.59 -0.26 17.65
N SER A 121 -23.93 -0.74 16.48
CA SER A 121 -25.28 -0.62 15.88
C SER A 121 -26.33 -1.35 16.67
N ILE A 122 -26.03 -2.56 17.18
CA ILE A 122 -26.91 -3.34 18.05
C ILE A 122 -27.15 -2.58 19.38
N CYS A 123 -26.11 -2.01 19.97
CA CYS A 123 -26.23 -1.22 21.18
C CYS A 123 -27.14 0.01 20.98
N ILE A 124 -26.92 0.79 19.91
CA ILE A 124 -27.75 1.96 19.57
C ILE A 124 -29.21 1.56 19.39
N SER A 125 -29.45 0.47 18.64
CA SER A 125 -30.80 -0.04 18.40
C SER A 125 -31.47 -0.53 19.71
N GLY A 126 -30.72 -1.22 20.55
CA GLY A 126 -31.18 -1.66 21.88
C GLY A 126 -31.57 -0.49 22.79
N PHE A 127 -30.78 0.60 22.75
CA PHE A 127 -31.10 1.83 23.48
C PHE A 127 -32.36 2.51 22.97
N ALA A 128 -32.52 2.61 21.65
CA ALA A 128 -33.71 3.20 21.06
C ALA A 128 -34.96 2.40 21.44
N LEU A 129 -34.90 1.06 21.38
CA LEU A 129 -35.98 0.17 21.79
C LEU A 129 -36.31 0.30 23.29
N MET A 130 -35.29 0.38 24.13
CA MET A 130 -35.46 0.52 25.58
C MET A 130 -36.07 1.88 25.93
N GLY A 131 -35.64 2.96 25.29
CA GLY A 131 -36.22 4.29 25.40
C GLY A 131 -37.68 4.34 24.96
N MET A 132 -38.00 3.68 23.84
CA MET A 132 -39.37 3.56 23.35
C MET A 132 -40.26 2.74 24.29
N ALA A 133 -39.77 1.61 24.81
CA ALA A 133 -40.48 0.79 25.79
C ALA A 133 -40.77 1.57 27.08
N LEU A 134 -39.78 2.31 27.57
CA LEU A 134 -39.95 3.18 28.76
C LEU A 134 -40.98 4.28 28.51
N TYR A 135 -40.93 4.95 27.33
CA TYR A 135 -41.92 5.95 26.93
C TYR A 135 -43.33 5.35 26.92
N LEU A 136 -43.53 4.17 26.32
CA LEU A 136 -44.82 3.47 26.27
C LEU A 136 -45.33 3.08 27.65
N LEU A 137 -44.45 2.60 28.55
CA LEU A 137 -44.81 2.28 29.94
C LEU A 137 -45.24 3.52 30.72
N LEU A 138 -44.54 4.63 30.56
CA LEU A 138 -44.88 5.91 31.18
C LEU A 138 -46.17 6.49 30.60
N TYR A 139 -46.40 6.36 29.31
CA TYR A 139 -47.62 6.81 28.64
C TYR A 139 -48.84 5.96 29.04
N ARG A 140 -48.70 4.64 29.14
CA ARG A 140 -49.77 3.71 29.44
C ARG A 140 -50.21 3.77 30.92
N LYS A 141 -49.31 4.11 31.87
CA LYS A 141 -49.59 4.27 33.28
C LYS A 141 -49.70 5.76 33.67
N ARG A 142 -50.84 6.37 33.33
CA ARG A 142 -51.15 7.77 33.66
C ARG A 142 -51.15 8.07 35.17
N ASN A 143 -51.12 7.05 36.07
CA ASN A 143 -51.27 7.13 37.54
C ASN A 143 -49.95 6.86 38.30
N PHE A 144 -48.77 6.98 37.72
CA PHE A 144 -47.53 6.92 38.50
C PHE A 144 -47.42 8.12 39.44
N SER A 145 -47.20 7.84 40.73
CA SER A 145 -46.83 8.87 41.68
C SER A 145 -45.50 9.53 41.28
N ARG A 146 -45.29 10.77 41.74
CA ARG A 146 -44.06 11.51 41.47
C ARG A 146 -42.79 10.75 41.89
N ASN A 147 -42.86 10.02 42.98
CA ASN A 147 -41.75 9.21 43.51
C ASN A 147 -41.45 7.97 42.67
N GLU A 148 -42.43 7.30 42.11
CA GLU A 148 -42.24 6.13 41.26
C GLU A 148 -41.64 6.52 39.91
N ARG A 149 -42.04 7.68 39.33
CA ARG A 149 -41.42 8.22 38.14
C ARG A 149 -39.95 8.56 38.37
N GLN A 150 -39.59 9.18 39.49
CA GLN A 150 -38.21 9.49 39.82
C GLN A 150 -37.34 8.24 40.01
N LYS A 151 -37.86 7.18 40.64
CA LYS A 151 -37.17 5.90 40.76
C LYS A 151 -36.93 5.26 39.39
N LEU A 152 -37.93 5.25 38.50
CA LEU A 152 -37.82 4.70 37.16
C LEU A 152 -36.78 5.46 36.31
N TYR A 153 -36.79 6.80 36.35
CA TYR A 153 -35.78 7.62 35.66
C TYR A 153 -34.36 7.37 36.19
N ARG A 154 -34.17 7.21 37.49
CA ARG A 154 -32.88 6.91 38.10
C ARG A 154 -32.38 5.53 37.68
N CYS A 155 -33.23 4.50 37.72
CA CYS A 155 -32.85 3.15 37.28
C CYS A 155 -32.50 3.11 35.79
N THR A 156 -33.24 3.83 34.94
CA THR A 156 -32.96 3.90 33.52
C THR A 156 -31.66 4.67 33.24
N ALA A 157 -31.43 5.78 33.93
CA ALA A 157 -30.19 6.56 33.77
C ALA A 157 -28.94 5.76 34.21
N VAL A 158 -29.03 4.96 35.29
CA VAL A 158 -27.94 4.11 35.80
C VAL A 158 -27.53 3.04 34.75
N ILE A 159 -28.43 2.61 33.88
CA ILE A 159 -28.16 1.62 32.83
C ILE A 159 -27.72 2.31 31.51
N LEU A 160 -28.48 3.34 31.10
CA LEU A 160 -28.25 4.00 29.82
C LEU A 160 -26.92 4.79 29.74
N ILE A 161 -26.56 5.49 30.83
CA ILE A 161 -25.36 6.33 30.86
C ILE A 161 -24.06 5.50 30.68
N PRO A 162 -23.82 4.41 31.46
CA PRO A 162 -22.63 3.60 31.28
C PRO A 162 -22.55 2.94 29.90
N CYS A 163 -23.69 2.50 29.36
CA CYS A 163 -23.71 1.92 28.02
C CYS A 163 -23.41 2.97 26.95
N MET A 164 -23.94 4.18 27.06
CA MET A 164 -23.62 5.27 26.15
C MET A 164 -22.15 5.68 26.22
N ILE A 165 -21.57 5.70 27.42
CA ILE A 165 -20.14 5.93 27.63
C ILE A 165 -19.32 4.81 26.96
N LEU A 166 -19.73 3.55 27.11
CA LEU A 166 -19.05 2.41 26.48
C LEU A 166 -19.08 2.52 24.94
N VAL A 167 -20.23 2.90 24.36
CA VAL A 167 -20.35 3.13 22.91
C VAL A 167 -19.43 4.26 22.46
N ILE A 168 -19.37 5.36 23.20
CA ILE A 168 -18.47 6.49 22.91
C ILE A 168 -17.01 6.04 22.98
N LEU A 169 -16.62 5.30 24.02
CA LEU A 169 -15.25 4.80 24.17
C LEU A 169 -14.85 3.81 23.06
N LEU A 170 -15.78 2.94 22.63
CA LEU A 170 -15.54 2.02 21.52
C LEU A 170 -15.43 2.78 20.20
N TYR A 171 -16.27 3.79 19.99
CA TYR A 171 -16.20 4.67 18.83
C TYR A 171 -14.89 5.47 18.81
N GLU A 172 -14.51 6.10 19.94
CA GLU A 172 -13.23 6.83 20.05
C GLU A 172 -12.02 5.92 19.84
N ARG A 173 -12.07 4.67 20.30
CA ARG A 173 -11.01 3.70 20.07
C ARG A 173 -10.91 3.33 18.59
N HIS A 174 -12.03 3.18 17.89
CA HIS A 174 -12.07 2.85 16.46
C HIS A 174 -11.63 4.03 15.57
N THR A 175 -11.98 5.27 15.96
CA THR A 175 -11.62 6.50 15.24
C THR A 175 -10.36 7.19 15.77
N GLY A 176 -9.70 6.60 16.77
CA GLY A 176 -8.57 7.24 17.47
C GLY A 176 -7.39 7.54 16.58
N GLU A 177 -7.10 6.69 15.60
CA GLU A 177 -6.04 6.88 14.63
C GLU A 177 -6.37 8.03 13.69
N ASP A 178 -7.56 8.06 13.11
CA ASP A 178 -8.03 9.14 12.22
C ASP A 178 -8.04 10.49 12.94
N ASN A 179 -8.46 10.52 14.21
CA ASN A 179 -8.43 11.74 15.00
C ASN A 179 -7.00 12.22 15.30
N SER A 180 -6.06 11.30 15.47
CA SER A 180 -4.64 11.63 15.63
C SER A 180 -4.06 12.23 14.34
N ILE A 181 -4.36 11.61 13.19
CA ILE A 181 -3.98 12.09 11.86
C ILE A 181 -4.52 13.51 11.64
N ARG A 182 -5.83 13.71 11.81
CA ARG A 182 -6.46 15.04 11.64
C ARG A 182 -5.86 16.10 12.56
N LYS A 183 -5.52 15.77 13.80
CA LYS A 183 -4.85 16.71 14.71
C LYS A 183 -3.45 17.09 14.23
N ARG A 184 -2.69 16.13 13.70
CA ARG A 184 -1.35 16.37 13.17
C ARG A 184 -1.42 17.26 11.93
N LEU A 185 -2.29 16.95 10.99
CA LEU A 185 -2.54 17.80 9.81
C LEU A 185 -2.95 19.21 10.21
N ALA A 186 -3.91 19.34 11.15
CA ALA A 186 -4.34 20.65 11.65
C ALA A 186 -3.25 21.42 12.40
N SER A 187 -2.19 20.75 12.88
CA SER A 187 -1.01 21.41 13.47
C SER A 187 0.06 21.81 12.46
N GLY A 188 -0.20 21.59 11.16
CA GLY A 188 0.73 21.87 10.06
C GLY A 188 1.83 20.81 9.90
N GLU A 189 1.58 19.58 10.36
CA GLU A 189 2.43 18.43 10.03
C GLU A 189 2.03 17.89 8.67
N THR A 190 3.00 17.44 7.86
CA THR A 190 2.79 16.69 6.63
C THR A 190 2.95 15.22 6.95
N ILE A 191 2.02 14.41 6.46
CA ILE A 191 2.04 12.96 6.61
C ILE A 191 2.41 12.35 5.27
N ILE A 192 3.52 11.61 5.25
CA ILE A 192 3.97 10.85 4.08
C ILE A 192 3.76 9.38 4.39
N THR A 193 3.00 8.68 3.54
CA THR A 193 2.66 7.28 3.77
C THR A 193 3.24 6.39 2.68
N GLN A 194 4.07 5.41 3.09
CA GLN A 194 4.50 4.31 2.23
C GLN A 194 3.41 3.25 2.21
N TYR A 195 2.93 2.89 1.04
CA TYR A 195 2.03 1.75 0.84
C TYR A 195 2.80 0.55 0.33
N GLY A 196 2.41 -0.63 0.79
CA GLY A 196 3.03 -1.86 0.37
C GLY A 196 2.34 -3.06 1.00
N TYR A 197 2.63 -4.23 0.50
CA TYR A 197 2.28 -5.48 1.16
C TYR A 197 3.46 -6.45 1.11
N ASP A 198 3.63 -7.12 2.24
CA ASP A 198 4.73 -8.03 2.50
C ASP A 198 4.27 -9.46 2.23
N SER A 199 4.37 -9.87 0.99
CA SER A 199 4.03 -11.21 0.54
C SER A 199 5.25 -11.81 -0.16
N THR A 200 5.45 -13.11 -0.03
CA THR A 200 6.48 -13.84 -0.78
C THR A 200 6.25 -13.81 -2.28
N THR A 201 5.03 -13.51 -2.71
CA THR A 201 4.58 -13.46 -4.10
C THR A 201 4.43 -12.06 -4.65
N ALA A 202 4.59 -11.04 -3.80
CA ALA A 202 4.43 -9.65 -4.21
C ALA A 202 5.59 -9.21 -5.09
N THR A 203 5.26 -8.46 -6.13
CA THR A 203 6.23 -7.71 -6.93
C THR A 203 6.63 -6.44 -6.18
N GLN A 204 7.84 -5.95 -6.39
CA GLN A 204 8.23 -4.61 -5.97
C GLN A 204 7.37 -3.56 -6.68
N PHE A 205 7.14 -2.43 -6.05
CA PHE A 205 6.44 -1.28 -6.62
C PHE A 205 6.64 -0.05 -5.72
N SER A 206 6.45 1.14 -6.26
CA SER A 206 6.47 2.38 -5.48
C SER A 206 5.09 3.01 -5.45
N PHE A 207 4.55 3.21 -4.25
CA PHE A 207 3.32 3.96 -4.03
C PHE A 207 3.38 4.69 -2.69
N TRP A 208 3.32 6.02 -2.78
CA TRP A 208 3.35 6.90 -1.62
C TRP A 208 2.26 7.96 -1.71
N THR A 209 1.82 8.45 -0.57
CA THR A 209 0.96 9.63 -0.48
C THR A 209 1.58 10.70 0.39
N VAL A 210 1.23 11.94 0.11
CA VAL A 210 1.61 13.11 0.91
C VAL A 210 0.34 13.87 1.26
N GLU A 211 0.03 13.91 2.54
CA GLU A 211 -1.16 14.54 3.07
C GLU A 211 -0.80 15.76 3.91
N THR A 212 -1.47 16.86 3.68
CA THR A 212 -1.44 18.08 4.49
C THR A 212 -2.85 18.44 4.95
N ALA A 213 -3.02 19.56 5.63
CA ALA A 213 -4.36 19.99 6.07
C ALA A 213 -5.31 20.29 4.89
N ASP A 214 -4.77 20.67 3.76
CA ASP A 214 -5.48 21.24 2.61
C ASP A 214 -5.05 20.66 1.25
N SER A 215 -4.19 19.64 1.23
CA SER A 215 -3.69 19.02 0.00
C SER A 215 -3.44 17.53 0.17
N PHE A 216 -3.79 16.77 -0.87
CA PHE A 216 -3.51 15.35 -1.01
C PHE A 216 -2.75 15.08 -2.30
N SER A 217 -1.55 14.53 -2.19
CA SER A 217 -0.69 14.23 -3.33
C SER A 217 -0.30 12.75 -3.37
N ILE A 218 -0.06 12.25 -4.56
CA ILE A 218 0.40 10.88 -4.82
C ILE A 218 1.78 10.94 -5.47
N ILE A 219 2.68 10.05 -5.05
CA ILE A 219 3.95 9.78 -5.70
C ILE A 219 3.91 8.36 -6.22
N ASP A 220 4.08 8.21 -7.53
CA ASP A 220 3.95 6.95 -8.26
C ASP A 220 2.54 6.33 -8.11
N GLY A 221 2.43 5.02 -8.05
CA GLY A 221 1.14 4.32 -7.88
C GLY A 221 1.30 2.81 -7.96
N GLY A 222 2.49 2.36 -8.35
CA GLY A 222 2.82 0.95 -8.46
C GLY A 222 2.38 0.31 -9.76
N ILE A 223 2.44 -1.02 -9.79
CA ILE A 223 2.05 -1.87 -10.92
C ILE A 223 0.54 -1.74 -11.22
N PRO A 224 0.07 -2.13 -12.41
CA PRO A 224 -1.36 -2.08 -12.75
C PRO A 224 -2.27 -2.82 -11.78
N ALA A 225 -1.77 -3.88 -11.12
CA ALA A 225 -2.51 -4.63 -10.11
C ALA A 225 -2.79 -3.82 -8.83
N MET A 226 -2.08 -2.70 -8.60
CA MET A 226 -2.30 -1.80 -7.45
C MET A 226 -3.43 -0.81 -7.69
N ALA A 227 -3.98 -0.72 -8.88
CA ALA A 227 -5.01 0.26 -9.23
C ALA A 227 -6.19 0.31 -8.24
N ASP A 228 -6.64 -0.85 -7.73
CA ASP A 228 -7.76 -0.90 -6.77
C ASP A 228 -7.37 -0.38 -5.38
N LEU A 229 -6.13 -0.61 -4.94
CA LEU A 229 -5.60 -0.01 -3.71
C LEU A 229 -5.52 1.51 -3.87
N VAL A 230 -4.93 1.99 -4.96
CA VAL A 230 -4.79 3.43 -5.24
C VAL A 230 -6.16 4.10 -5.33
N ARG A 231 -7.14 3.50 -6.04
CA ARG A 231 -8.53 3.99 -6.09
C ARG A 231 -9.15 4.09 -4.69
N THR A 232 -8.91 3.09 -3.85
CA THR A 232 -9.44 3.10 -2.48
C THR A 232 -8.90 4.27 -1.69
N VAL A 233 -7.60 4.52 -1.78
CA VAL A 233 -6.94 5.66 -1.13
C VAL A 233 -7.46 6.99 -1.69
N ILE A 234 -7.57 7.14 -3.01
CA ILE A 234 -8.13 8.35 -3.64
C ILE A 234 -9.59 8.58 -3.22
N LYS A 235 -10.38 7.52 -3.08
CA LYS A 235 -11.78 7.62 -2.64
C LYS A 235 -11.90 8.17 -1.22
N GLU A 236 -10.97 7.86 -0.32
CA GLU A 236 -10.91 8.41 1.03
C GLU A 236 -10.67 9.93 1.01
N HIS A 237 -10.12 10.45 -0.10
CA HIS A 237 -9.88 11.88 -0.36
C HIS A 237 -10.90 12.48 -1.36
N ASN A 238 -12.16 12.02 -1.32
CA ASN A 238 -13.27 12.53 -2.15
C ASN A 238 -13.06 12.38 -3.66
N ASN A 239 -12.30 11.41 -4.14
CA ASN A 239 -11.86 11.20 -5.51
C ASN A 239 -11.09 12.40 -6.09
N HIS A 240 -10.32 13.11 -5.26
CA HIS A 240 -9.54 14.27 -5.65
C HIS A 240 -8.07 14.09 -5.28
N VAL A 241 -7.17 14.44 -6.19
CA VAL A 241 -5.71 14.43 -6.04
C VAL A 241 -5.20 15.80 -6.48
N ASP A 242 -4.61 16.57 -5.58
CA ASP A 242 -4.05 17.89 -5.94
C ASP A 242 -2.82 17.73 -6.84
N ASN A 243 -1.92 16.79 -6.52
CA ASN A 243 -0.72 16.55 -7.31
C ASN A 243 -0.48 15.04 -7.46
N TRP A 244 -0.30 14.56 -8.67
CA TRP A 244 0.19 13.22 -8.93
C TRP A 244 1.57 13.31 -9.58
N ILE A 245 2.59 12.76 -8.92
CA ILE A 245 3.98 12.82 -9.35
C ILE A 245 4.41 11.44 -9.79
N ILE A 246 4.76 11.27 -11.06
CA ILE A 246 5.34 10.03 -11.60
C ILE A 246 6.85 10.24 -11.71
N THR A 247 7.62 9.44 -10.99
CA THR A 247 9.06 9.65 -10.86
C THR A 247 9.86 9.26 -12.09
N HIS A 248 9.46 8.17 -12.76
CA HIS A 248 10.10 7.68 -14.00
C HIS A 248 9.20 6.64 -14.69
N PRO A 249 9.48 6.27 -15.97
CA PRO A 249 8.55 5.49 -16.79
C PRO A 249 8.66 3.97 -16.66
N HIS A 250 8.71 3.42 -15.42
CA HIS A 250 8.63 1.98 -15.21
C HIS A 250 7.23 1.51 -14.78
N PRO A 251 6.84 0.26 -15.09
CA PRO A 251 5.50 -0.27 -14.81
C PRO A 251 5.19 -0.34 -13.31
N ASP A 252 6.17 -0.53 -12.45
CA ASP A 252 6.03 -0.59 -11.00
C ASP A 252 5.99 0.79 -10.32
N HIS A 253 5.97 1.86 -11.13
CA HIS A 253 5.77 3.25 -10.72
C HIS A 253 4.52 3.86 -11.35
N MET A 254 4.34 3.76 -12.68
CA MET A 254 3.22 4.40 -13.39
C MET A 254 2.09 3.45 -13.80
N GLY A 255 2.25 2.14 -13.60
CA GLY A 255 1.30 1.15 -14.11
C GLY A 255 -0.12 1.32 -13.56
N ALA A 256 -0.27 1.61 -12.27
CA ALA A 256 -1.58 1.84 -11.68
C ALA A 256 -2.21 3.15 -12.17
N PHE A 257 -1.43 4.22 -12.37
CA PHE A 257 -1.91 5.47 -12.99
C PHE A 257 -2.52 5.19 -14.36
N ASN A 258 -1.77 4.52 -15.25
CA ASN A 258 -2.24 4.16 -16.58
C ASN A 258 -3.58 3.40 -16.51
N ARG A 259 -3.65 2.39 -15.66
CA ARG A 259 -4.85 1.56 -15.49
C ARG A 259 -6.04 2.38 -14.99
N ILE A 260 -5.82 3.24 -14.01
CA ILE A 260 -6.88 4.08 -13.44
C ILE A 260 -7.40 5.08 -14.47
N MET A 261 -6.50 5.75 -15.18
CA MET A 261 -6.89 6.78 -16.15
C MET A 261 -7.56 6.20 -17.41
N GLN A 262 -7.25 4.98 -17.78
CA GLN A 262 -7.97 4.28 -18.84
C GLN A 262 -9.41 3.91 -18.44
N ASP A 263 -9.60 3.46 -17.19
CA ASP A 263 -10.89 2.95 -16.73
C ASP A 263 -11.80 4.05 -16.16
N ASP A 264 -11.25 5.03 -15.40
CA ASP A 264 -12.00 5.89 -14.50
C ASP A 264 -11.68 7.40 -14.62
N ALA A 265 -11.06 7.84 -15.71
CA ALA A 265 -10.60 9.22 -15.89
C ALA A 265 -11.68 10.31 -15.64
N VAL A 266 -12.96 9.95 -15.71
CA VAL A 266 -14.09 10.88 -15.50
C VAL A 266 -14.54 10.94 -14.02
N SER A 267 -14.16 9.95 -13.21
CA SER A 267 -14.60 9.82 -11.81
C SER A 267 -13.59 10.33 -10.79
N ILE A 268 -12.35 10.56 -11.21
CA ILE A 268 -11.25 11.05 -10.38
C ILE A 268 -10.80 12.41 -10.92
N THR A 269 -10.66 13.39 -10.04
CA THR A 269 -10.11 14.69 -10.37
C THR A 269 -8.63 14.74 -9.98
N ILE A 270 -7.77 15.13 -10.90
CA ILE A 270 -6.36 15.40 -10.67
C ILE A 270 -6.10 16.84 -11.13
N ASP A 271 -5.60 17.68 -10.23
CA ASP A 271 -5.34 19.07 -10.57
C ASP A 271 -4.03 19.21 -11.37
N HIS A 272 -2.98 18.49 -10.94
CA HIS A 272 -1.66 18.53 -11.57
C HIS A 272 -1.07 17.11 -11.71
N LEU A 273 -0.59 16.80 -12.91
CA LEU A 273 0.18 15.58 -13.18
C LEU A 273 1.62 15.96 -13.53
N TYR A 274 2.53 15.63 -12.65
CA TYR A 274 3.96 15.90 -12.81
C TYR A 274 4.73 14.64 -13.18
N THR A 275 5.73 14.80 -14.05
CA THR A 275 6.70 13.73 -14.36
C THR A 275 8.04 14.31 -14.82
N VAL A 276 9.02 13.43 -15.08
CA VAL A 276 10.27 13.77 -15.73
C VAL A 276 10.06 13.92 -17.25
N GLU A 277 10.73 14.89 -17.88
CA GLU A 277 10.83 14.93 -19.34
C GLU A 277 11.74 13.77 -19.81
N PHE A 278 11.20 12.86 -20.62
CA PHE A 278 11.88 11.62 -20.97
C PHE A 278 12.03 11.46 -22.48
N PRO A 279 13.25 11.20 -23.00
CA PRO A 279 13.52 11.21 -24.45
C PRO A 279 13.06 9.91 -25.11
N LEU A 280 11.81 9.87 -25.59
CA LEU A 280 11.20 8.70 -26.21
C LEU A 280 12.05 8.09 -27.34
N GLU A 281 12.56 8.92 -28.28
CA GLU A 281 13.36 8.42 -29.40
C GLU A 281 14.63 7.68 -28.94
N ALA A 282 15.26 8.13 -27.87
CA ALA A 282 16.41 7.46 -27.30
C ALA A 282 16.00 6.17 -26.58
N TYR A 283 14.89 6.21 -25.87
CA TYR A 283 14.35 5.06 -25.15
C TYR A 283 14.00 3.91 -26.11
N GLU A 284 13.35 4.19 -27.23
CA GLU A 284 13.04 3.21 -28.27
C GLU A 284 14.29 2.48 -28.80
N GLN A 285 15.47 3.14 -28.79
CA GLN A 285 16.70 2.56 -29.29
C GLN A 285 17.44 1.69 -28.27
N ILE A 286 17.26 1.94 -26.98
CA ILE A 286 18.04 1.32 -25.90
C ILE A 286 17.22 0.59 -24.86
N ALA A 287 15.88 0.60 -24.97
CA ALA A 287 15.02 -0.11 -24.05
C ALA A 287 15.35 -1.61 -24.03
N ARG A 288 15.42 -2.15 -22.83
CA ARG A 288 15.60 -3.59 -22.58
C ARG A 288 14.24 -4.24 -22.41
N ASP A 289 14.16 -5.55 -22.57
CA ASP A 289 12.90 -6.31 -22.36
C ASP A 289 12.31 -6.08 -20.96
N VAL A 290 13.17 -5.83 -19.96
CA VAL A 290 12.75 -5.59 -18.57
C VAL A 290 12.20 -4.19 -18.33
N ASP A 291 12.46 -3.24 -19.23
CA ASP A 291 12.04 -1.84 -19.07
C ASP A 291 10.55 -1.64 -19.39
N ASP A 292 9.93 -2.61 -20.11
CA ASP A 292 8.52 -2.58 -20.52
C ASP A 292 8.08 -1.24 -21.11
N ILE A 293 8.70 -0.88 -22.24
CA ILE A 293 8.45 0.40 -22.94
C ILE A 293 6.96 0.60 -23.30
N ASP A 294 6.20 -0.48 -23.43
CA ASP A 294 4.76 -0.43 -23.71
C ASP A 294 3.99 0.28 -22.59
N THR A 295 4.47 0.22 -21.35
CA THR A 295 3.92 0.99 -20.24
C THR A 295 4.08 2.49 -20.49
N TYR A 296 5.23 2.94 -21.02
CA TYR A 296 5.44 4.35 -21.35
C TYR A 296 4.61 4.79 -22.56
N TYR A 297 4.50 3.96 -23.61
CA TYR A 297 3.57 4.25 -24.72
C TYR A 297 2.13 4.38 -24.22
N THR A 298 1.71 3.51 -23.32
CA THR A 298 0.37 3.58 -22.71
C THR A 298 0.18 4.88 -21.94
N PHE A 299 1.19 5.34 -21.22
CA PHE A 299 1.15 6.63 -20.51
C PHE A 299 0.99 7.79 -21.49
N LEU A 300 1.80 7.83 -22.56
CA LEU A 300 1.75 8.90 -23.55
C LEU A 300 0.39 8.96 -24.27
N ASP A 301 -0.13 7.82 -24.70
CA ASP A 301 -1.47 7.74 -25.35
C ASP A 301 -2.60 8.16 -24.40
N THR A 302 -2.53 7.67 -23.16
CA THR A 302 -3.52 8.01 -22.12
C THR A 302 -3.51 9.51 -21.81
N THR A 303 -2.35 10.08 -21.56
CA THR A 303 -2.22 11.51 -21.22
C THR A 303 -2.57 12.40 -22.40
N GLN A 304 -2.17 12.05 -23.64
CA GLN A 304 -2.60 12.77 -24.83
C GLN A 304 -4.14 12.76 -24.98
N THR A 305 -4.77 11.61 -24.72
CA THR A 305 -6.24 11.50 -24.75
C THR A 305 -6.90 12.40 -23.71
N LEU A 306 -6.33 12.52 -22.52
CA LEU A 306 -6.84 13.37 -21.45
C LEU A 306 -6.63 14.85 -21.76
N GLU A 307 -5.52 15.22 -22.36
CA GLU A 307 -5.22 16.58 -22.81
C GLU A 307 -6.15 17.02 -23.93
N ASP A 308 -6.38 16.20 -24.95
CA ASP A 308 -7.32 16.47 -26.06
C ASP A 308 -8.75 16.70 -25.55
N LYS A 309 -9.12 16.06 -24.43
CA LYS A 309 -10.42 16.26 -23.75
C LYS A 309 -10.42 17.43 -22.77
N ASN A 310 -9.32 18.13 -22.59
CA ASN A 310 -9.11 19.16 -21.57
C ASN A 310 -9.44 18.68 -20.14
N ILE A 311 -9.08 17.45 -19.82
CA ILE A 311 -9.26 16.85 -18.48
C ILE A 311 -8.00 17.03 -17.64
N LEU A 312 -6.83 16.76 -18.22
CA LEU A 312 -5.53 16.77 -17.54
C LEU A 312 -4.43 17.00 -18.58
N SER A 313 -3.40 17.77 -18.22
CA SER A 313 -2.16 17.91 -18.98
C SER A 313 -0.96 17.49 -18.16
N VAL A 314 0.10 17.02 -18.83
CA VAL A 314 1.37 16.66 -18.18
C VAL A 314 2.20 17.92 -17.99
N GLU A 315 2.74 18.08 -16.78
CA GLU A 315 3.73 19.08 -16.42
C GLU A 315 5.06 18.42 -16.13
N TYR A 316 6.16 18.93 -16.69
CA TYR A 316 7.49 18.37 -16.49
C TYR A 316 8.19 19.10 -15.34
N LEU A 317 8.82 18.32 -14.44
CA LEU A 317 9.62 18.85 -13.34
C LEU A 317 11.09 18.84 -13.72
N HIS A 318 11.74 19.95 -13.47
CA HIS A 318 13.15 20.16 -13.77
C HIS A 318 13.98 20.37 -12.48
N GLU A 319 15.27 20.13 -12.56
CA GLU A 319 16.19 20.39 -11.46
C GLU A 319 16.07 21.84 -10.98
N GLY A 320 15.83 22.00 -9.67
CA GLY A 320 15.64 23.30 -9.01
C GLY A 320 14.19 23.71 -8.87
N ASP A 321 13.25 23.04 -9.55
CA ASP A 321 11.82 23.31 -9.40
C ASP A 321 11.35 23.04 -7.97
N THR A 322 10.33 23.77 -7.57
CA THR A 322 9.71 23.65 -6.24
C THR A 322 8.21 23.65 -6.32
N LEU A 323 7.59 22.71 -5.60
CA LEU A 323 6.15 22.64 -5.42
C LEU A 323 5.78 22.90 -3.96
N HIS A 324 4.67 23.58 -3.73
CA HIS A 324 4.10 23.71 -2.40
C HIS A 324 3.10 22.59 -2.14
N LEU A 325 3.35 21.83 -1.06
CA LEU A 325 2.47 20.77 -0.59
C LEU A 325 1.96 21.19 0.79
N GLY A 326 0.92 22.04 0.82
CA GLY A 326 0.47 22.70 2.04
C GLY A 326 1.59 23.48 2.73
N ASP A 327 1.88 23.13 3.99
CA ASP A 327 2.96 23.75 4.79
C ASP A 327 4.36 23.21 4.46
N SER A 328 4.49 22.18 3.64
CA SER A 328 5.75 21.61 3.18
C SER A 328 6.10 22.06 1.76
N GLN A 329 7.38 21.97 1.44
CA GLN A 329 7.90 22.25 0.11
C GLN A 329 8.60 21.02 -0.46
N LEU A 330 8.25 20.64 -1.68
CA LEU A 330 9.02 19.72 -2.50
C LEU A 330 10.02 20.53 -3.34
N LYS A 331 11.28 20.08 -3.37
CA LYS A 331 12.32 20.61 -4.26
C LYS A 331 12.96 19.48 -5.05
N VAL A 332 13.09 19.66 -6.37
CA VAL A 332 13.73 18.71 -7.28
C VAL A 332 15.23 18.93 -7.34
N TYR A 333 16.01 17.85 -7.28
CA TYR A 333 17.47 17.85 -7.29
C TYR A 333 18.08 17.16 -8.49
N SER A 334 17.34 16.24 -9.15
CA SER A 334 17.81 15.54 -10.34
C SER A 334 16.65 15.16 -11.24
N GLU A 335 16.94 15.09 -12.51
CA GLU A 335 16.05 14.69 -13.61
C GLU A 335 16.86 13.98 -14.70
N TYR A 336 16.23 13.67 -15.84
CA TYR A 336 16.95 13.23 -17.03
C TYR A 336 18.00 14.25 -17.49
N THR A 337 19.18 13.72 -17.86
CA THR A 337 20.24 14.50 -18.55
C THR A 337 20.80 13.72 -19.73
N PRO A 338 21.28 14.38 -20.80
CA PRO A 338 21.90 13.71 -21.96
C PRO A 338 23.10 12.82 -21.60
N GLU A 339 23.80 13.10 -20.50
CA GLU A 339 24.91 12.29 -19.99
C GLU A 339 24.51 10.84 -19.75
N ILE A 340 23.25 10.59 -19.35
CA ILE A 340 22.73 9.24 -19.10
C ILE A 340 22.83 8.39 -20.36
N ILE A 341 22.47 8.94 -21.52
CA ILE A 341 22.59 8.28 -22.83
C ILE A 341 24.04 8.15 -23.25
N GLU A 342 24.83 9.23 -23.13
CA GLU A 342 26.25 9.25 -23.52
C GLU A 342 27.07 8.20 -22.78
N ARG A 343 26.73 7.92 -21.52
CA ARG A 343 27.37 6.90 -20.66
C ARG A 343 26.74 5.52 -20.79
N ASN A 344 25.70 5.37 -21.60
CA ASN A 344 24.95 4.11 -21.76
C ASN A 344 24.46 3.54 -20.41
N LEU A 345 23.91 4.39 -19.54
CA LEU A 345 23.33 4.01 -18.27
C LEU A 345 21.93 3.44 -18.48
N ASP A 346 21.37 2.86 -17.41
CA ASP A 346 19.96 2.53 -17.35
C ASP A 346 19.13 3.81 -17.51
N LEU A 347 18.51 3.99 -18.66
CA LEU A 347 17.88 5.27 -18.99
C LEU A 347 16.67 5.56 -18.09
N PRO A 348 15.69 4.65 -17.90
CA PRO A 348 14.57 4.91 -17.02
C PRO A 348 15.01 5.21 -15.57
N ASN A 349 15.77 4.30 -14.96
CA ASN A 349 16.15 4.42 -13.55
C ASN A 349 17.05 5.64 -13.30
N SER A 350 18.06 5.86 -14.17
CA SER A 350 18.97 7.00 -13.99
C SER A 350 18.30 8.35 -14.24
N SER A 351 17.15 8.37 -14.94
CA SER A 351 16.34 9.57 -15.16
C SER A 351 15.32 9.84 -14.06
N SER A 352 15.28 9.03 -13.01
CA SER A 352 14.36 9.19 -11.90
C SER A 352 14.44 10.60 -11.31
N LEU A 353 13.28 11.20 -11.02
CA LEU A 353 13.21 12.43 -10.25
C LEU A 353 13.73 12.19 -8.83
N ILE A 354 14.81 12.88 -8.44
CA ILE A 354 15.25 12.95 -7.06
C ILE A 354 14.71 14.25 -6.47
N PHE A 355 13.94 14.17 -5.42
CA PHE A 355 13.35 15.33 -4.78
C PHE A 355 13.27 15.17 -3.27
N LYS A 356 13.19 16.29 -2.56
CA LYS A 356 13.04 16.33 -1.11
C LYS A 356 11.80 17.09 -0.71
N ILE A 357 11.00 16.50 0.16
CA ILE A 357 9.86 17.13 0.82
C ILE A 357 10.37 17.63 2.19
N SER A 358 10.29 18.92 2.39
CA SER A 358 10.81 19.57 3.59
C SER A 358 9.71 20.30 4.36
N GLY A 359 9.56 19.95 5.62
CA GLY A 359 8.83 20.74 6.61
C GLY A 359 9.80 21.70 7.36
N LYS A 360 9.35 22.24 8.49
CA LYS A 360 10.13 23.20 9.30
C LYS A 360 11.30 22.57 10.04
N LYS A 361 11.29 21.27 10.34
CA LYS A 361 12.29 20.58 11.18
C LYS A 361 12.78 19.26 10.60
N GLN A 362 11.99 18.65 9.77
CA GLN A 362 12.24 17.31 9.23
C GLN A 362 12.03 17.35 7.74
N SER A 363 12.63 16.39 7.05
CA SER A 363 12.51 16.24 5.61
C SER A 363 12.59 14.78 5.22
N MET A 364 12.03 14.47 4.05
CA MET A 364 12.15 13.17 3.40
C MET A 364 12.68 13.33 1.99
N LEU A 365 13.79 12.65 1.69
CA LEU A 365 14.44 12.62 0.38
C LEU A 365 14.03 11.33 -0.35
N PHE A 366 13.58 11.48 -1.59
CA PHE A 366 13.20 10.41 -2.49
C PHE A 366 14.26 10.26 -3.58
N PHE A 367 14.72 9.03 -3.78
CA PHE A 367 15.61 8.65 -4.88
C PHE A 367 14.88 7.96 -6.01
N ALA A 368 13.60 7.60 -5.83
CA ALA A 368 12.86 6.72 -6.74
C ALA A 368 13.70 5.47 -7.08
N ASP A 369 14.02 5.22 -8.35
CA ASP A 369 14.86 4.08 -8.74
C ASP A 369 16.27 4.48 -9.18
N PHE A 370 16.69 5.69 -8.84
CA PHE A 370 18.03 6.18 -9.14
C PHE A 370 19.12 5.30 -8.52
N GLU A 371 20.07 4.84 -9.32
CA GLU A 371 21.08 3.85 -8.93
C GLU A 371 22.54 4.16 -9.32
N ASP A 372 22.78 5.16 -10.19
CA ASP A 372 24.13 5.45 -10.68
C ASP A 372 24.99 6.19 -9.65
N ALA A 373 26.10 5.55 -9.25
CA ALA A 373 26.97 6.08 -8.19
C ALA A 373 27.73 7.35 -8.60
N GLU A 374 28.15 7.46 -9.88
CA GLU A 374 28.92 8.63 -10.34
C GLU A 374 28.02 9.86 -10.47
N LEU A 375 26.78 9.68 -10.95
CA LEU A 375 25.80 10.76 -10.95
C LEU A 375 25.42 11.16 -9.52
N ALA A 376 25.34 10.20 -8.59
CA ALA A 376 25.10 10.47 -7.18
C ALA A 376 26.25 11.29 -6.55
N ASP A 377 27.50 10.96 -6.87
CA ASP A 377 28.64 11.71 -6.39
C ASP A 377 28.63 13.16 -6.93
N LYS A 378 28.32 13.36 -8.21
CA LYS A 378 28.12 14.70 -8.79
C LYS A 378 26.99 15.47 -8.14
N LEU A 379 25.88 14.76 -7.84
CA LEU A 379 24.76 15.35 -7.09
C LEU A 379 25.21 15.84 -5.71
N TYR A 380 25.95 15.01 -4.98
CA TYR A 380 26.49 15.38 -3.69
C TYR A 380 27.54 16.51 -3.77
N GLU A 381 28.42 16.49 -4.77
CA GLU A 381 29.36 17.59 -5.01
C GLU A 381 28.64 18.92 -5.27
N LYS A 382 27.50 18.88 -5.94
CA LYS A 382 26.72 20.08 -6.27
C LYS A 382 25.95 20.64 -5.08
N TYR A 383 25.29 19.78 -4.31
CA TYR A 383 24.33 20.17 -3.28
C TYR A 383 24.81 19.95 -1.84
N GLY A 384 25.76 19.03 -1.63
CA GLY A 384 26.32 18.72 -0.32
C GLY A 384 25.27 18.48 0.74
N HIS A 385 25.41 19.16 1.88
CA HIS A 385 24.47 19.04 3.00
C HIS A 385 23.04 19.54 2.73
N GLU A 386 22.79 20.16 1.59
CA GLU A 386 21.42 20.46 1.21
C GLU A 386 20.61 19.17 0.95
N LEU A 387 21.27 18.05 0.63
CA LEU A 387 20.64 16.74 0.49
C LEU A 387 20.37 16.06 1.83
N ASP A 388 20.94 16.51 2.93
CA ASP A 388 20.69 15.89 4.24
C ASP A 388 19.19 15.80 4.51
N ALA A 389 18.73 14.64 4.98
CA ALA A 389 17.32 14.39 5.21
C ALA A 389 17.08 13.49 6.43
N THR A 390 16.04 13.79 7.20
CA THR A 390 15.64 12.99 8.36
C THR A 390 15.21 11.58 7.94
N TYR A 391 14.55 11.47 6.78
CA TYR A 391 14.03 10.24 6.22
C TYR A 391 14.47 10.12 4.76
N ILE A 392 14.77 8.90 4.31
CA ILE A 392 15.19 8.64 2.93
C ILE A 392 14.40 7.44 2.39
N GLN A 393 13.80 7.58 1.21
CA GLN A 393 13.38 6.46 0.39
C GLN A 393 14.62 5.99 -0.39
N LEU A 394 14.99 4.71 -0.22
CA LEU A 394 16.16 4.11 -0.87
C LEU A 394 15.92 3.93 -2.36
N GLY A 395 16.91 4.30 -3.17
CA GLY A 395 16.84 4.09 -4.61
C GLY A 395 16.60 2.64 -4.99
N HIS A 396 15.89 2.42 -6.09
CA HIS A 396 15.63 1.14 -6.72
C HIS A 396 15.23 0.04 -5.72
N HIS A 397 14.21 0.33 -4.92
CA HIS A 397 13.67 -0.55 -3.88
C HIS A 397 14.69 -1.03 -2.83
N GLY A 398 15.83 -0.33 -2.73
CA GLY A 398 16.95 -0.74 -1.88
C GLY A 398 17.81 -1.88 -2.47
N ASN A 399 17.48 -2.41 -3.65
CA ASN A 399 18.15 -3.57 -4.24
C ASN A 399 19.40 -3.20 -5.06
N ASN A 400 19.25 -2.49 -6.17
CA ASN A 400 20.38 -1.94 -6.93
C ASN A 400 20.69 -0.49 -6.49
N ALA A 401 20.33 -0.18 -5.27
CA ALA A 401 20.52 1.11 -4.65
C ALA A 401 22.00 1.56 -4.65
N LEU A 402 22.20 2.83 -4.39
CA LEU A 402 23.53 3.40 -4.13
C LEU A 402 24.20 2.69 -2.95
N ALA A 403 25.52 2.85 -2.82
CA ALA A 403 26.24 2.27 -1.69
C ALA A 403 25.62 2.72 -0.37
N PRO A 404 25.44 1.83 0.64
CA PRO A 404 24.83 2.20 1.92
C PRO A 404 25.52 3.36 2.63
N SER A 405 26.85 3.51 2.43
CA SER A 405 27.64 4.63 2.95
C SER A 405 27.22 5.97 2.35
N TYR A 406 26.73 6.00 1.12
CA TYR A 406 26.19 7.22 0.51
C TYR A 406 25.00 7.74 1.30
N TYR A 407 24.04 6.86 1.60
CA TYR A 407 22.88 7.23 2.42
C TYR A 407 23.27 7.68 3.82
N LEU A 408 24.26 7.05 4.46
CA LEU A 408 24.75 7.48 5.77
C LEU A 408 25.30 8.91 5.76
N ASN A 409 25.97 9.32 4.69
CA ASN A 409 26.50 10.67 4.53
C ASN A 409 25.41 11.75 4.44
N LEU A 410 24.14 11.35 4.24
CA LEU A 410 22.97 12.22 4.22
C LEU A 410 22.25 12.30 5.59
N HIS A 411 22.84 11.68 6.62
CA HIS A 411 22.46 11.74 8.04
C HIS A 411 21.00 11.32 8.35
N PRO A 412 20.47 10.23 7.76
CA PRO A 412 19.10 9.82 8.02
C PRO A 412 18.91 9.23 9.42
N SER A 413 17.75 9.50 10.03
CA SER A 413 17.28 8.77 11.20
C SER A 413 16.58 7.47 10.83
N ALA A 414 15.97 7.44 9.63
CA ALA A 414 15.33 6.25 9.10
C ALA A 414 15.36 6.21 7.57
N VAL A 415 15.39 4.99 7.04
CA VAL A 415 15.27 4.71 5.61
C VAL A 415 14.10 3.80 5.31
N TYR A 416 13.55 3.95 4.12
CA TYR A 416 12.39 3.21 3.62
C TYR A 416 12.77 2.56 2.28
N ALA A 417 12.65 1.24 2.20
CA ALA A 417 12.78 0.50 0.96
C ALA A 417 11.40 0.06 0.49
N ASP A 418 11.07 0.29 -0.77
CA ASP A 418 9.84 -0.19 -1.41
C ASP A 418 9.98 -1.68 -1.76
N ALA A 419 10.32 -2.49 -0.74
CA ALA A 419 10.81 -3.84 -0.85
C ALA A 419 9.85 -4.85 -0.21
N PRO A 420 9.28 -5.79 -0.99
CA PRO A 420 8.55 -6.94 -0.49
C PRO A 420 9.47 -8.00 0.14
N TYR A 421 8.87 -8.97 0.83
CA TYR A 421 9.56 -10.00 1.59
C TYR A 421 10.74 -10.64 0.85
N PHE A 422 10.54 -11.10 -0.39
CA PHE A 422 11.60 -11.78 -1.14
C PHE A 422 12.83 -10.88 -1.37
N LEU A 423 12.62 -9.58 -1.55
CA LEU A 423 13.67 -8.64 -1.90
C LEU A 423 14.56 -8.31 -0.69
N TYR A 424 14.00 -8.11 0.50
CA TYR A 424 14.79 -7.77 1.69
C TYR A 424 15.29 -9.00 2.48
N THR A 425 14.83 -10.22 2.15
CA THR A 425 15.28 -11.46 2.82
C THR A 425 16.18 -12.32 1.94
N GLY A 426 16.02 -12.27 0.61
CA GLY A 426 16.74 -13.12 -0.33
C GLY A 426 18.23 -12.80 -0.40
N GLU A 427 19.08 -13.85 -0.31
CA GLU A 427 20.55 -13.72 -0.33
C GLU A 427 21.09 -13.22 -1.69
N GLN A 428 20.34 -13.40 -2.77
CA GLN A 428 20.70 -12.95 -4.11
C GLN A 428 20.51 -11.46 -4.31
N TYR A 429 19.77 -10.77 -3.42
CA TYR A 429 19.45 -9.37 -3.53
C TYR A 429 20.32 -8.49 -2.62
N LYS A 430 20.74 -7.34 -3.14
CA LYS A 430 21.56 -6.39 -2.38
C LYS A 430 20.79 -5.70 -1.26
N CYS A 431 19.46 -5.59 -1.37
CA CYS A 431 18.58 -4.92 -0.41
C CYS A 431 18.82 -5.41 1.02
N LYS A 432 18.90 -6.73 1.23
CA LYS A 432 19.21 -7.33 2.55
C LYS A 432 20.47 -6.76 3.16
N ASN A 433 21.56 -6.71 2.38
CA ASN A 433 22.86 -6.23 2.87
C ASN A 433 22.86 -4.72 3.07
N THR A 434 22.17 -3.96 2.21
CA THR A 434 21.99 -2.51 2.35
C THR A 434 21.31 -2.18 3.67
N LEU A 435 20.18 -2.85 3.96
CA LEU A 435 19.43 -2.64 5.20
C LEU A 435 20.20 -3.11 6.44
N ALA A 436 20.93 -4.23 6.37
CA ALA A 436 21.77 -4.69 7.47
C ALA A 436 22.87 -3.69 7.80
N TYR A 437 23.57 -3.19 6.79
CA TYR A 437 24.61 -2.18 6.97
C TYR A 437 24.08 -0.89 7.63
N LEU A 438 22.95 -0.39 7.19
CA LEU A 438 22.33 0.81 7.75
C LEU A 438 21.87 0.60 9.19
N LYS A 439 21.27 -0.57 9.49
CA LYS A 439 20.91 -0.95 10.87
C LYS A 439 22.10 -1.01 11.81
N ASP A 440 23.25 -1.54 11.35
CA ASP A 440 24.49 -1.61 12.12
C ASP A 440 25.07 -0.22 12.41
N HIS A 441 24.57 0.82 11.74
CA HIS A 441 24.93 2.23 11.96
C HIS A 441 23.79 3.05 12.59
N ASP A 442 22.92 2.39 13.37
CA ASP A 442 21.83 3.01 14.13
C ASP A 442 20.75 3.72 13.27
N VAL A 443 20.62 3.37 11.98
CA VAL A 443 19.55 3.88 11.12
C VAL A 443 18.35 2.91 11.17
N ALA A 444 17.16 3.42 11.48
CA ALA A 444 15.94 2.62 11.42
C ALA A 444 15.62 2.29 9.96
N CYS A 445 15.25 1.03 9.68
CA CYS A 445 14.99 0.54 8.33
C CYS A 445 13.58 -0.04 8.24
N TYR A 446 12.81 0.45 7.29
CA TYR A 446 11.45 0.03 6.98
C TYR A 446 11.38 -0.56 5.58
N THR A 447 10.54 -1.59 5.43
CA THR A 447 10.24 -2.28 4.16
C THR A 447 8.73 -2.39 4.04
N PHE A 448 8.22 -3.19 3.12
CA PHE A 448 6.79 -3.48 3.13
C PHE A 448 6.30 -4.27 4.35
N HIS A 449 7.22 -4.77 5.15
CA HIS A 449 6.85 -5.44 6.40
C HIS A 449 6.15 -4.47 7.36
N GLY A 450 4.89 -4.73 7.64
CA GLY A 450 4.06 -3.88 8.48
C GLY A 450 3.53 -2.61 7.82
N ALA A 451 3.70 -2.46 6.48
CA ALA A 451 3.12 -1.33 5.74
C ALA A 451 1.57 -1.32 5.87
N PRO A 452 0.91 -0.14 5.77
CA PRO A 452 1.50 1.15 5.42
C PRO A 452 2.28 1.80 6.56
N HIS A 453 3.42 2.41 6.22
CA HIS A 453 4.24 3.17 7.17
C HIS A 453 4.01 4.66 7.02
N ARG A 454 3.74 5.35 8.13
CA ARG A 454 3.53 6.81 8.15
C ARG A 454 4.73 7.55 8.68
N VAL A 455 5.19 8.51 7.91
CA VAL A 455 6.26 9.46 8.26
C VAL A 455 5.61 10.81 8.54
N TYR A 456 6.02 11.43 9.63
CA TYR A 456 5.51 12.74 10.03
C TYR A 456 6.60 13.78 9.81
N VAL A 457 6.39 14.68 8.86
CA VAL A 457 7.32 15.77 8.54
C VAL A 457 6.75 17.07 9.09
N ARG A 458 7.51 17.68 10.00
CA ARG A 458 7.09 18.89 10.72
C ARG A 458 7.99 20.07 10.43
#